data_c49580530145bd2a716c38dad5b414e3
#
_entry.id   c49580530145bd2a716c38dad5b414e3
#
_cell.length_a   1.000
_cell.length_b   1.000
_cell.length_c   1.000
_cell.angle_alpha   90.00
_cell.angle_beta   90.00
_cell.angle_gamma   90.00
#
_symmetry.space_group_name_H-M   'P 1'
#
loop_
_entity.id
_entity.type
_entity.pdbx_description
1 polymer ?
#
loop_
_entity_poly.entity_id
_entity_poly.type
_entity_poly.pdbx_seq_one_letter_code
_entity_poly.pdbx_strand_id
1 'polypeptide(L)'
;MMKIRKKKTIIPMIVAIIIALCWPINVSACVLFYAGGDLTDDGANVFMRTEELDADSNKTYYVAPAGKHKEGETYQGCTDFTWTFTHDSYQYTARCDGLVDGECLTCESTHEHTPYEEAGVNDHGVTISATQSVNANAGIQEVDPFTDEGIEESEIATVLLSEASTAREGVEILAGIYDTVGAGYEGSGVMICDQNEQWYMENLSGHEYIAVLLPKDVCFMQFNVSVLGRIDLDDTAHVIASDHLFDVAKKAGTFVGDEEENVIDYRASFNDYMMEIINEDWEAEWKEVVQNRLVVSQNWLEDTNVWTVDNVLEENHFVMTNIDENGAITGLHNDLELTKDMSFDNVLALFRMYPIGLEDNMNSHMYRFYPEEEQDLGTVEWFAMDNTAYNVFVPSYPMLLTDTWEGYKVQLGYPEITEEEPDSGDYYYHDGEYHIHPAGWEKSYIGTFSAMTNLLVYGNLDGDQFAQAQEQLLNKQGEFETRFVELQEEIKAAPSREARQEIMTKADMEMAQEAHDLALSIYRDYAADANYELNEKADKGFPIVPLIIGLLVIAAAAIVVAVYTKKRAK
;
A
#
# COMPACT_ATOMS: atom_id res chain seq x y z
N MET A 1 -25.83 27.86 56.58
CA MET A 1 -25.40 28.36 55.23
C MET A 1 -24.25 27.53 54.75
N MET A 2 -24.58 26.51 54.05
CA MET A 2 -23.59 25.62 53.41
C MET A 2 -24.22 25.02 52.18
N LYS A 3 -23.48 24.96 51.11
CA LYS A 3 -23.80 24.39 49.80
C LYS A 3 -24.15 25.43 48.72
N ILE A 4 -23.18 25.62 47.84
CA ILE A 4 -23.24 25.60 46.39
C ILE A 4 -21.83 25.95 45.89
N ARG A 5 -20.92 24.95 45.77
CA ARG A 5 -19.65 25.06 45.02
C ARG A 5 -19.11 23.67 44.65
N LYS A 6 -19.85 22.93 43.80
CA LYS A 6 -19.32 21.70 43.20
C LYS A 6 -20.05 21.30 41.88
N LYS A 7 -20.53 22.25 41.07
CA LYS A 7 -21.13 21.93 39.78
C LYS A 7 -20.50 22.61 38.56
N LYS A 8 -19.36 23.31 38.72
CA LYS A 8 -18.73 24.02 37.60
C LYS A 8 -17.52 23.31 36.96
N THR A 9 -17.07 22.18 37.50
CA THR A 9 -15.88 21.46 36.99
C THR A 9 -16.20 20.19 36.21
N ILE A 10 -17.43 19.71 36.28
CA ILE A 10 -17.83 18.46 35.60
C ILE A 10 -18.25 18.72 34.15
N ILE A 11 -18.87 19.84 33.86
CA ILE A 11 -19.35 20.16 32.50
C ILE A 11 -18.19 20.38 31.50
N PRO A 12 -17.11 21.14 31.81
CA PRO A 12 -15.97 21.26 30.91
C PRO A 12 -15.17 19.97 30.76
N MET A 13 -15.15 19.08 31.74
CA MET A 13 -14.48 17.77 31.64
C MET A 13 -15.29 16.77 30.79
N ILE A 14 -16.62 16.81 30.85
CA ILE A 14 -17.49 16.00 29.98
C ILE A 14 -17.47 16.53 28.53
N VAL A 15 -17.39 17.84 28.34
CA VAL A 15 -17.24 18.45 27.01
C VAL A 15 -15.85 18.17 26.42
N ALA A 16 -14.79 18.18 27.22
CA ALA A 16 -13.45 17.78 26.77
C ALA A 16 -13.36 16.27 26.43
N ILE A 17 -14.05 15.40 27.17
CA ILE A 17 -14.14 13.97 26.86
C ILE A 17 -15.01 13.72 25.63
N ILE A 18 -16.06 14.50 25.39
CA ILE A 18 -16.89 14.38 24.17
C ILE A 18 -16.16 14.96 22.96
N ILE A 19 -15.33 15.98 23.10
CA ILE A 19 -14.49 16.52 22.02
C ILE A 19 -13.32 15.56 21.72
N ALA A 20 -12.76 14.87 22.71
CA ALA A 20 -11.75 13.82 22.50
C ALA A 20 -12.32 12.50 21.92
N LEU A 21 -13.64 12.32 21.92
CA LEU A 21 -14.34 11.16 21.32
C LEU A 21 -14.98 11.50 19.95
N CYS A 22 -14.75 12.70 19.43
CA CYS A 22 -15.24 13.17 18.14
C CYS A 22 -14.11 13.61 17.18
N TRP A 23 -12.87 13.15 17.41
CA TRP A 23 -11.88 13.23 16.35
C TRP A 23 -12.12 12.05 15.40
N PRO A 24 -12.29 12.26 14.12
CA PRO A 24 -12.22 11.16 13.18
C PRO A 24 -10.84 10.50 13.37
N ILE A 25 -10.83 9.26 13.78
CA ILE A 25 -9.64 8.42 13.67
C ILE A 25 -9.58 8.13 12.17
N ASN A 26 -8.68 8.81 11.47
CA ASN A 26 -8.39 8.50 10.08
C ASN A 26 -7.84 7.07 10.04
N VAL A 27 -8.66 6.13 9.70
CA VAL A 27 -8.25 4.73 9.54
C VAL A 27 -7.78 4.57 8.11
N SER A 28 -6.47 4.71 7.91
CA SER A 28 -5.81 4.33 6.67
C SER A 28 -5.92 2.81 6.50
N ALA A 29 -6.43 2.34 5.38
CA ALA A 29 -6.66 0.92 5.12
C ALA A 29 -5.94 0.50 3.83
N CYS A 30 -4.64 0.20 3.92
CA CYS A 30 -3.81 -0.25 2.81
C CYS A 30 -4.20 -1.66 2.34
N VAL A 31 -3.90 -2.00 1.09
CA VAL A 31 -4.02 -3.36 0.55
C VAL A 31 -2.67 -3.84 0.07
N LEU A 32 -2.25 -4.98 0.55
CA LEU A 32 -1.03 -5.65 0.15
C LEU A 32 -1.37 -6.98 -0.54
N PHE A 33 -0.64 -7.31 -1.59
CA PHE A 33 -0.76 -8.54 -2.36
C PHE A 33 0.62 -9.12 -2.65
N TYR A 34 0.74 -10.44 -2.54
CA TYR A 34 1.90 -11.20 -2.98
C TYR A 34 1.47 -12.40 -3.81
N ALA A 35 2.25 -12.71 -4.84
CA ALA A 35 2.18 -13.99 -5.54
C ALA A 35 3.60 -14.45 -5.91
N GLY A 36 3.92 -15.68 -5.55
CA GLY A 36 5.19 -16.30 -5.90
C GLY A 36 5.29 -16.66 -7.38
N GLY A 37 6.50 -16.79 -7.89
CA GLY A 37 6.81 -16.96 -9.32
C GLY A 37 6.22 -18.22 -9.96
N ASP A 38 5.88 -19.24 -9.19
CA ASP A 38 5.23 -20.44 -9.71
C ASP A 38 3.74 -20.19 -10.10
N LEU A 39 3.19 -19.07 -9.64
CA LEU A 39 1.81 -18.65 -9.91
C LEU A 39 1.70 -17.56 -10.98
N THR A 40 2.82 -17.08 -11.49
CA THR A 40 2.87 -16.01 -12.51
C THR A 40 3.15 -16.58 -13.91
N ASP A 41 2.85 -15.82 -14.93
CA ASP A 41 3.02 -16.24 -16.33
C ASP A 41 4.47 -16.18 -16.83
N ASP A 42 5.34 -15.41 -16.15
CA ASP A 42 6.74 -15.17 -16.51
C ASP A 42 7.77 -15.59 -15.45
N GLY A 43 7.32 -16.17 -14.34
CA GLY A 43 8.16 -16.66 -13.26
C GLY A 43 8.65 -15.58 -12.28
N ALA A 44 8.18 -14.34 -12.41
CA ALA A 44 8.48 -13.28 -11.45
C ALA A 44 7.69 -13.46 -10.16
N ASN A 45 8.33 -13.27 -9.00
CA ASN A 45 7.56 -13.02 -7.79
C ASN A 45 6.96 -11.60 -7.87
N VAL A 46 5.70 -11.46 -7.47
CA VAL A 46 4.97 -10.19 -7.55
C VAL A 46 4.59 -9.72 -6.16
N PHE A 47 4.86 -8.46 -5.89
CA PHE A 47 4.34 -7.75 -4.74
C PHE A 47 3.64 -6.48 -5.22
N MET A 48 2.45 -6.20 -4.72
CA MET A 48 1.72 -4.97 -5.00
C MET A 48 1.09 -4.43 -3.72
N ARG A 49 1.12 -3.11 -3.55
CA ARG A 49 0.45 -2.42 -2.44
C ARG A 49 -0.26 -1.15 -2.94
N THR A 50 -1.39 -0.84 -2.32
CA THR A 50 -1.99 0.50 -2.30
C THR A 50 -1.68 1.16 -0.96
N GLU A 51 -1.37 2.43 -0.99
CA GLU A 51 -1.34 3.32 0.17
C GLU A 51 -2.64 4.09 0.21
N GLU A 52 -3.28 4.11 1.37
CA GLU A 52 -4.58 4.76 1.53
C GLU A 52 -4.52 5.76 2.67
N LEU A 53 -4.86 6.99 2.35
CA LEU A 53 -4.96 8.13 3.27
C LEU A 53 -6.14 8.99 2.82
N ASP A 54 -6.43 10.06 3.56
CA ASP A 54 -7.41 11.04 3.13
C ASP A 54 -7.09 11.58 1.73
N ALA A 55 -8.10 11.72 0.88
CA ALA A 55 -7.98 12.14 -0.51
C ALA A 55 -7.29 13.51 -0.71
N ASP A 56 -7.13 14.29 0.35
CA ASP A 56 -6.42 15.57 0.37
C ASP A 56 -4.92 15.43 0.71
N SER A 57 -4.44 14.23 0.96
CA SER A 57 -3.04 13.98 1.27
C SER A 57 -2.16 14.22 0.04
N ASN A 58 -0.97 14.76 0.27
CA ASN A 58 -0.01 15.03 -0.78
C ASN A 58 1.10 13.98 -0.74
N LYS A 59 1.37 13.36 -1.89
CA LYS A 59 2.46 12.39 -2.04
C LYS A 59 3.53 12.89 -2.99
N THR A 60 4.76 12.49 -2.75
CA THR A 60 5.91 12.78 -3.61
C THR A 60 6.69 11.49 -3.92
N TYR A 61 7.42 11.51 -5.05
CA TYR A 61 8.30 10.42 -5.45
C TYR A 61 9.63 10.97 -5.93
N TYR A 62 10.72 10.52 -5.34
CA TYR A 62 12.05 11.03 -5.65
C TYR A 62 13.15 9.98 -5.50
N VAL A 63 14.34 10.30 -5.98
CA VAL A 63 15.56 9.53 -5.74
C VAL A 63 16.39 10.22 -4.65
N ALA A 64 16.56 9.55 -3.52
CA ALA A 64 17.48 9.95 -2.46
C ALA A 64 18.92 9.60 -2.90
N PRO A 65 19.85 10.55 -2.97
CA PRO A 65 21.20 10.26 -3.40
C PRO A 65 21.97 9.43 -2.36
N ALA A 66 22.92 8.62 -2.80
CA ALA A 66 23.83 7.93 -1.89
C ALA A 66 24.50 8.93 -0.92
N GLY A 67 24.52 8.57 0.36
CA GLY A 67 25.04 9.43 1.43
C GLY A 67 24.13 10.64 1.75
N LYS A 68 22.82 10.56 1.48
CA LYS A 68 21.83 11.49 2.04
C LYS A 68 21.95 11.53 3.55
N HIS A 69 22.09 10.38 4.18
CA HIS A 69 22.45 10.21 5.59
C HIS A 69 23.90 9.75 5.71
N LYS A 70 24.63 10.20 6.73
CA LYS A 70 26.05 9.93 6.91
C LYS A 70 26.31 8.95 8.04
N GLU A 71 27.39 8.17 7.92
CA GLU A 71 27.88 7.32 9.01
C GLU A 71 28.00 8.12 10.32
N GLY A 72 27.36 7.61 11.37
CA GLY A 72 27.30 8.24 12.69
C GLY A 72 26.32 9.40 12.82
N GLU A 73 25.57 9.76 11.78
CA GLU A 73 24.46 10.70 11.85
C GLU A 73 23.30 10.07 12.61
N THR A 74 22.66 10.83 13.49
CA THR A 74 21.43 10.42 14.15
C THR A 74 20.23 10.98 13.38
N TYR A 75 19.42 10.07 12.86
CA TYR A 75 18.13 10.33 12.24
C TYR A 75 17.05 10.38 13.32
N GLN A 76 16.10 11.26 13.16
CA GLN A 76 14.83 11.27 13.87
C GLN A 76 13.72 11.47 12.83
N GLY A 77 12.73 10.60 12.88
CA GLY A 77 11.57 10.62 11.99
C GLY A 77 10.39 11.38 12.58
N CYS A 78 9.19 10.95 12.21
CA CYS A 78 7.94 11.55 12.68
C CYS A 78 7.70 11.34 14.17
N THR A 79 8.27 10.30 14.76
CA THR A 79 8.08 9.88 16.15
C THR A 79 9.26 10.24 17.03
N ASP A 80 9.29 9.74 18.27
CA ASP A 80 10.44 9.85 19.16
C ASP A 80 11.53 8.80 18.89
N PHE A 81 11.31 7.91 17.91
CA PHE A 81 12.30 6.95 17.45
C PHE A 81 13.52 7.64 16.87
N THR A 82 14.71 7.12 17.19
CA THR A 82 15.97 7.60 16.64
C THR A 82 16.84 6.46 16.14
N TRP A 83 17.51 6.66 15.01
CA TRP A 83 18.47 5.73 14.44
C TRP A 83 19.81 6.39 14.21
N THR A 84 20.91 5.68 14.47
CA THR A 84 22.26 6.14 14.12
C THR A 84 22.79 5.28 12.98
N PHE A 85 22.99 5.89 11.81
CA PHE A 85 23.43 5.17 10.61
C PHE A 85 24.82 4.55 10.80
N THR A 86 24.98 3.31 10.36
CA THR A 86 26.22 2.52 10.52
C THR A 86 27.21 2.77 9.38
N HIS A 87 26.73 3.32 8.27
CA HIS A 87 27.51 3.75 7.11
C HIS A 87 26.78 4.90 6.38
N ASP A 88 27.41 5.49 5.35
CA ASP A 88 26.72 6.42 4.45
C ASP A 88 25.58 5.69 3.75
N SER A 89 24.37 6.26 3.74
CA SER A 89 23.17 5.63 3.17
C SER A 89 23.35 5.27 1.70
N TYR A 90 22.75 4.16 1.28
CA TYR A 90 22.63 3.81 -0.14
C TYR A 90 21.81 4.86 -0.90
N GLN A 91 21.92 4.89 -2.24
CA GLN A 91 20.93 5.59 -3.06
C GLN A 91 19.64 4.77 -3.07
N TYR A 92 18.49 5.44 -2.98
CA TYR A 92 17.19 4.76 -3.05
C TYR A 92 16.11 5.63 -3.69
N THR A 93 15.11 5.01 -4.28
CA THR A 93 13.85 5.66 -4.62
C THR A 93 12.97 5.72 -3.37
N ALA A 94 12.21 6.79 -3.18
CA ALA A 94 11.30 6.91 -2.05
C ALA A 94 9.97 7.52 -2.49
N ARG A 95 8.89 6.92 -1.98
CA ARG A 95 7.57 7.53 -1.93
C ARG A 95 7.39 8.07 -0.54
N CYS A 96 6.95 9.29 -0.45
CA CYS A 96 6.79 9.88 0.86
C CYS A 96 5.62 10.85 0.89
N ASP A 97 5.12 11.06 2.10
CA ASP A 97 4.17 12.12 2.37
C ASP A 97 4.81 13.47 2.10
N GLY A 98 4.04 14.36 1.48
CA GLY A 98 4.49 15.71 1.26
C GLY A 98 4.51 16.52 2.56
N LEU A 99 5.44 17.46 2.65
CA LEU A 99 5.37 18.50 3.67
C LEU A 99 4.55 19.67 3.11
N VAL A 100 3.61 20.18 3.90
CA VAL A 100 2.89 21.40 3.58
C VAL A 100 3.37 22.52 4.48
N ASP A 101 3.91 23.60 3.88
CA ASP A 101 4.52 24.72 4.60
C ASP A 101 5.63 24.30 5.60
N GLY A 102 6.24 23.13 5.38
CA GLY A 102 7.29 22.56 6.24
C GLY A 102 6.76 21.75 7.42
N GLU A 103 5.46 21.51 7.48
CA GLU A 103 4.81 20.65 8.48
C GLU A 103 4.48 19.28 7.85
N CYS A 104 4.71 18.21 8.58
CA CYS A 104 4.29 16.86 8.20
C CYS A 104 2.78 16.73 8.40
N LEU A 105 2.10 16.16 7.43
CA LEU A 105 0.64 16.02 7.47
C LEU A 105 0.18 14.77 8.23
N THR A 106 1.06 13.78 8.31
CA THR A 106 0.76 12.47 8.90
C THR A 106 1.19 12.34 10.36
N CYS A 107 1.92 13.33 10.91
CA CYS A 107 2.32 13.28 12.29
C CYS A 107 2.09 14.62 13.03
N GLU A 108 1.76 14.55 14.31
CA GLU A 108 1.64 15.71 15.20
C GLU A 108 3.00 16.15 15.78
N SER A 109 4.13 15.81 15.13
CA SER A 109 5.44 16.07 15.67
C SER A 109 5.70 17.58 15.79
N THR A 110 6.34 17.98 16.90
CA THR A 110 6.68 19.37 17.19
C THR A 110 8.12 19.71 16.83
N HIS A 111 8.85 18.79 16.22
CA HIS A 111 10.25 18.95 15.82
C HIS A 111 10.38 18.88 14.28
N GLU A 112 11.44 19.50 13.77
CA GLU A 112 11.79 19.40 12.35
C GLU A 112 12.33 17.99 12.08
N HIS A 113 11.70 17.26 11.16
CA HIS A 113 12.07 15.90 10.79
C HIS A 113 12.03 15.69 9.27
N THR A 114 12.48 14.53 8.81
CA THR A 114 12.37 14.15 7.39
C THR A 114 10.93 13.76 7.06
N PRO A 115 10.51 13.87 5.78
CA PRO A 115 9.22 13.35 5.35
C PRO A 115 9.08 11.86 5.65
N TYR A 116 7.87 11.41 5.89
CA TYR A 116 7.52 10.00 6.01
C TYR A 116 7.74 9.27 4.68
N GLU A 117 8.78 8.46 4.59
CA GLU A 117 9.09 7.59 3.46
C GLU A 117 8.46 6.20 3.70
N GLU A 118 7.47 5.84 2.92
CA GLU A 118 6.66 4.63 3.15
C GLU A 118 7.14 3.40 2.38
N ALA A 119 7.76 3.63 1.20
CA ALA A 119 8.19 2.57 0.31
C ALA A 119 9.30 3.04 -0.64
N GLY A 120 10.09 2.09 -1.14
CA GLY A 120 11.12 2.36 -2.13
C GLY A 120 12.00 1.17 -2.46
N VAL A 121 13.01 1.42 -3.28
CA VAL A 121 14.04 0.44 -3.69
C VAL A 121 15.41 1.11 -3.63
N ASN A 122 16.38 0.47 -2.97
CA ASN A 122 17.74 0.98 -2.94
C ASN A 122 18.61 0.43 -4.09
N ASP A 123 19.84 0.96 -4.23
CA ASP A 123 20.75 0.58 -5.31
C ASP A 123 21.42 -0.80 -5.13
N HIS A 124 21.07 -1.52 -4.06
CA HIS A 124 21.32 -2.94 -3.87
C HIS A 124 20.14 -3.83 -4.27
N GLY A 125 18.98 -3.22 -4.62
CA GLY A 125 17.76 -3.92 -5.00
C GLY A 125 16.86 -4.28 -3.82
N VAL A 126 17.21 -3.85 -2.60
CA VAL A 126 16.33 -4.03 -1.44
C VAL A 126 15.11 -3.14 -1.60
N THR A 127 13.97 -3.77 -1.57
CA THR A 127 12.64 -3.17 -1.75
C THR A 127 11.89 -3.24 -0.43
N ILE A 128 11.44 -2.09 0.06
CA ILE A 128 10.71 -1.97 1.31
C ILE A 128 9.34 -1.36 1.04
N SER A 129 8.32 -1.93 1.66
CA SER A 129 7.00 -1.31 1.76
C SER A 129 6.36 -1.78 3.06
N ALA A 130 6.02 -0.83 3.91
CA ALA A 130 5.39 -1.08 5.19
C ALA A 130 3.89 -0.74 5.12
N THR A 131 3.09 -1.45 5.88
CA THR A 131 1.68 -1.14 6.10
C THR A 131 1.39 -1.21 7.58
N GLN A 132 0.78 -0.18 8.10
CA GLN A 132 0.36 -0.05 9.49
C GLN A 132 -1.03 -0.66 9.70
N SER A 133 -1.55 -0.54 10.90
CA SER A 133 -2.94 -0.85 11.26
C SER A 133 -3.23 -2.36 11.33
N VAL A 134 -2.34 -3.09 12.00
CA VAL A 134 -2.63 -4.47 12.45
C VAL A 134 -2.78 -4.45 13.97
N ASN A 135 -4.00 -4.65 14.47
CA ASN A 135 -4.29 -4.48 15.90
C ASN A 135 -3.78 -5.65 16.73
N ALA A 136 -3.03 -5.35 17.77
CA ALA A 136 -2.69 -6.30 18.82
C ALA A 136 -3.83 -6.48 19.82
N ASN A 137 -4.03 -7.69 20.34
CA ASN A 137 -5.04 -7.88 21.38
C ASN A 137 -4.64 -7.23 22.72
N ALA A 138 -5.66 -6.82 23.49
CA ALA A 138 -5.46 -6.10 24.74
C ALA A 138 -4.61 -6.88 25.77
N GLY A 139 -4.69 -8.22 25.79
CA GLY A 139 -3.89 -9.05 26.68
C GLY A 139 -2.40 -8.98 26.37
N ILE A 140 -2.06 -8.97 25.09
CA ILE A 140 -0.67 -8.78 24.63
C ILE A 140 -0.19 -7.38 25.02
N GLN A 141 -0.98 -6.33 24.79
CA GLN A 141 -0.61 -4.95 25.15
C GLN A 141 -0.44 -4.71 26.65
N GLU A 142 -1.09 -5.51 27.52
CA GLU A 142 -0.83 -5.49 28.97
C GLU A 142 0.52 -6.11 29.35
N VAL A 143 1.06 -7.02 28.52
CA VAL A 143 2.27 -7.79 28.81
C VAL A 143 3.51 -7.21 28.16
N ASP A 144 3.39 -6.79 26.91
CA ASP A 144 4.43 -6.23 26.05
C ASP A 144 3.84 -5.07 25.22
N PRO A 145 3.62 -3.90 25.86
CA PRO A 145 3.01 -2.75 25.17
C PRO A 145 3.94 -2.16 24.11
N PHE A 146 3.36 -1.51 23.12
CA PHE A 146 4.09 -0.61 22.24
C PHE A 146 4.83 0.47 23.03
N THR A 147 5.94 0.95 22.51
CA THR A 147 6.84 1.89 23.21
C THR A 147 6.84 3.26 22.54
N ASP A 148 6.90 4.33 23.34
CA ASP A 148 6.88 5.71 22.81
C ASP A 148 8.11 6.00 21.91
N GLU A 149 9.25 5.34 22.15
CA GLU A 149 10.48 5.46 21.35
C GLU A 149 10.61 4.36 20.29
N GLY A 150 9.59 3.51 20.12
CA GLY A 150 9.59 2.40 19.16
C GLY A 150 9.57 2.88 17.71
N ILE A 151 10.08 2.04 16.80
CA ILE A 151 10.00 2.32 15.37
C ILE A 151 8.56 2.12 14.87
N GLU A 152 8.11 3.02 14.01
CA GLU A 152 6.81 2.96 13.35
C GLU A 152 6.94 2.85 11.83
N GLU A 153 5.84 2.71 11.15
CA GLU A 153 5.80 2.65 9.68
C GLU A 153 6.55 3.83 9.05
N SER A 154 6.42 5.01 9.64
CA SER A 154 7.02 6.27 9.16
C SER A 154 8.55 6.29 9.10
N GLU A 155 9.24 5.39 9.81
CA GLU A 155 10.70 5.31 9.84
C GLU A 155 11.27 4.04 9.20
N ILE A 156 10.47 2.98 9.10
CA ILE A 156 10.94 1.65 8.65
C ILE A 156 11.61 1.75 7.28
N ALA A 157 10.95 2.36 6.30
CA ALA A 157 11.48 2.43 4.94
C ALA A 157 12.78 3.24 4.88
N THR A 158 12.84 4.42 5.52
CA THR A 158 14.05 5.25 5.56
C THR A 158 15.25 4.51 6.12
N VAL A 159 15.08 3.80 7.26
CA VAL A 159 16.15 3.06 7.91
C VAL A 159 16.61 1.90 7.03
N LEU A 160 15.69 1.05 6.59
CA LEU A 160 16.05 -0.18 5.88
C LEU A 160 16.59 0.09 4.46
N LEU A 161 16.04 1.06 3.73
CA LEU A 161 16.55 1.45 2.42
C LEU A 161 17.95 2.08 2.51
N SER A 162 18.25 2.75 3.62
CA SER A 162 19.56 3.35 3.85
C SER A 162 20.64 2.34 4.23
N GLU A 163 20.29 1.27 4.96
CA GLU A 163 21.25 0.38 5.65
C GLU A 163 21.35 -1.02 5.04
N ALA A 164 20.25 -1.58 4.51
CA ALA A 164 20.23 -2.98 4.11
C ALA A 164 20.77 -3.19 2.69
N SER A 165 21.65 -4.18 2.52
CA SER A 165 22.18 -4.61 1.22
C SER A 165 21.53 -5.89 0.67
N THR A 166 20.71 -6.57 1.47
CA THR A 166 19.89 -7.72 1.09
C THR A 166 18.58 -7.69 1.85
N ALA A 167 17.56 -8.38 1.35
CA ALA A 167 16.28 -8.51 2.04
C ALA A 167 16.44 -9.11 3.44
N ARG A 168 17.23 -10.19 3.57
CA ARG A 168 17.51 -10.82 4.86
C ARG A 168 18.16 -9.86 5.86
N GLU A 169 19.15 -9.07 5.43
CA GLU A 169 19.79 -8.06 6.28
C GLU A 169 18.76 -7.01 6.74
N GLY A 170 17.82 -6.61 5.86
CA GLY A 170 16.73 -5.72 6.23
C GLY A 170 15.84 -6.30 7.34
N VAL A 171 15.49 -7.59 7.24
CA VAL A 171 14.75 -8.30 8.30
C VAL A 171 15.55 -8.32 9.60
N GLU A 172 16.86 -8.64 9.54
CA GLU A 172 17.72 -8.71 10.72
C GLU A 172 17.92 -7.34 11.40
N ILE A 173 17.98 -6.25 10.61
CA ILE A 173 18.04 -4.87 11.15
C ILE A 173 16.73 -4.55 11.87
N LEU A 174 15.57 -4.77 11.23
CA LEU A 174 14.27 -4.47 11.84
C LEU A 174 14.01 -5.32 13.09
N ALA A 175 14.36 -6.61 13.04
CA ALA A 175 14.32 -7.52 14.17
C ALA A 175 15.16 -6.99 15.35
N GLY A 176 16.40 -6.57 15.08
CA GLY A 176 17.28 -5.99 16.09
C GLY A 176 16.75 -4.68 16.69
N ILE A 177 16.00 -3.89 15.94
CA ILE A 177 15.31 -2.69 16.44
C ILE A 177 14.18 -3.10 17.37
N TYR A 178 13.31 -4.04 16.96
CA TYR A 178 12.24 -4.54 17.82
C TYR A 178 12.77 -5.16 19.11
N ASP A 179 13.85 -5.94 19.04
CA ASP A 179 14.49 -6.54 20.24
C ASP A 179 15.02 -5.51 21.24
N THR A 180 15.41 -4.31 20.79
CA THR A 180 16.16 -3.34 21.62
C THR A 180 15.41 -2.06 21.95
N VAL A 181 14.61 -1.56 21.03
CA VAL A 181 13.86 -0.30 21.16
C VAL A 181 12.37 -0.58 21.17
N GLY A 182 11.95 -1.55 20.38
CA GLY A 182 10.55 -1.93 20.25
C GLY A 182 9.86 -1.30 19.05
N ALA A 183 8.60 -1.66 18.87
CA ALA A 183 7.64 -1.03 17.96
C ALA A 183 6.87 0.09 18.65
N GLY A 184 6.46 1.09 17.88
CA GLY A 184 5.73 2.26 18.37
C GLY A 184 4.23 2.03 18.49
N TYR A 185 3.45 2.84 17.81
CA TYR A 185 2.01 3.04 18.07
C TYR A 185 1.12 1.81 17.77
N GLU A 186 1.36 1.13 16.65
CA GLU A 186 0.53 0.01 16.17
C GLU A 186 1.39 -1.13 15.65
N GLY A 187 0.77 -2.30 15.48
CA GLY A 187 1.37 -3.40 14.74
C GLY A 187 1.45 -3.08 13.25
N SER A 188 2.43 -3.66 12.58
CA SER A 188 2.64 -3.46 11.15
C SER A 188 2.89 -4.78 10.42
N GLY A 189 2.56 -4.79 9.12
CA GLY A 189 3.00 -5.78 8.17
C GLY A 189 4.03 -5.12 7.22
N VAL A 190 5.20 -5.72 7.06
CA VAL A 190 6.29 -5.16 6.27
C VAL A 190 6.76 -6.16 5.23
N MET A 191 6.74 -5.74 3.94
CA MET A 191 7.43 -6.47 2.88
C MET A 191 8.87 -5.97 2.79
N ILE A 192 9.80 -6.90 2.90
CA ILE A 192 11.24 -6.69 2.81
C ILE A 192 11.76 -7.63 1.74
N CYS A 193 12.01 -7.14 0.55
CA CYS A 193 12.28 -7.96 -0.62
C CYS A 193 13.60 -7.58 -1.27
N ASP A 194 14.18 -8.51 -2.01
CA ASP A 194 15.14 -8.26 -3.06
C ASP A 194 14.86 -9.18 -4.25
N GLN A 195 15.70 -9.19 -5.24
CA GLN A 195 15.56 -10.05 -6.42
C GLN A 195 15.44 -11.54 -6.08
N ASN A 196 16.00 -12.01 -4.94
CA ASN A 196 16.14 -13.42 -4.61
C ASN A 196 15.21 -13.88 -3.49
N GLU A 197 14.98 -13.01 -2.49
CA GLU A 197 14.21 -13.31 -1.30
C GLU A 197 13.08 -12.29 -1.11
N GLN A 198 11.86 -12.76 -0.79
CA GLN A 198 10.73 -11.95 -0.41
C GLN A 198 10.32 -12.33 1.01
N TRP A 199 10.52 -11.42 1.94
CA TRP A 199 10.16 -11.59 3.33
C TRP A 199 8.91 -10.78 3.66
N TYR A 200 8.03 -11.38 4.44
CA TYR A 200 6.92 -10.69 5.06
C TYR A 200 7.06 -10.77 6.58
N MET A 201 7.01 -9.64 7.25
CA MET A 201 7.22 -9.53 8.69
C MET A 201 6.04 -8.82 9.34
N GLU A 202 5.51 -9.40 10.43
CA GLU A 202 4.52 -8.78 11.29
C GLU A 202 5.08 -8.59 12.70
N ASN A 203 4.75 -7.44 13.31
CA ASN A 203 4.86 -7.24 14.74
C ASN A 203 3.50 -6.85 15.32
N LEU A 204 3.13 -7.44 16.47
CA LEU A 204 1.83 -7.22 17.14
C LEU A 204 2.00 -6.90 18.63
N SER A 205 3.18 -6.47 19.03
CA SER A 205 3.47 -5.99 20.39
C SER A 205 4.70 -5.09 20.37
N GLY A 206 5.13 -4.63 21.53
CA GLY A 206 6.34 -3.82 21.64
C GLY A 206 7.58 -4.49 21.07
N HIS A 207 7.78 -5.80 21.36
CA HIS A 207 9.04 -6.48 21.02
C HIS A 207 8.88 -7.81 20.27
N GLU A 208 7.67 -8.35 20.16
CA GLU A 208 7.45 -9.66 19.57
C GLU A 208 7.05 -9.56 18.09
N TYR A 209 7.74 -10.28 17.25
CA TYR A 209 7.57 -10.28 15.79
C TYR A 209 7.80 -11.67 15.19
N ILE A 210 7.30 -11.87 13.98
CA ILE A 210 7.63 -13.00 13.11
C ILE A 210 7.85 -12.48 11.67
N ALA A 211 8.97 -12.87 11.08
CA ALA A 211 9.24 -12.71 9.65
C ALA A 211 9.30 -14.07 8.97
N VAL A 212 8.67 -14.18 7.81
CA VAL A 212 8.63 -15.40 7.01
C VAL A 212 9.16 -15.15 5.60
N LEU A 213 10.04 -16.07 5.13
CA LEU A 213 10.46 -16.09 3.73
C LEU A 213 9.34 -16.71 2.89
N LEU A 214 8.79 -15.94 1.98
CA LEU A 214 7.61 -16.32 1.21
C LEU A 214 7.96 -17.35 0.12
N PRO A 215 7.25 -18.49 0.06
CA PRO A 215 7.41 -19.49 -0.98
C PRO A 215 6.96 -18.99 -2.36
N LYS A 216 7.44 -19.67 -3.42
CA LYS A 216 7.11 -19.31 -4.81
C LYS A 216 5.72 -19.79 -5.27
N ASP A 217 5.09 -20.67 -4.52
CA ASP A 217 3.76 -21.25 -4.80
C ASP A 217 2.65 -20.68 -3.90
N VAL A 218 2.94 -19.54 -3.25
CA VAL A 218 2.01 -18.86 -2.32
C VAL A 218 1.46 -17.58 -2.96
N CYS A 219 0.18 -17.34 -2.73
CA CYS A 219 -0.50 -16.08 -3.05
C CYS A 219 -1.31 -15.63 -1.84
N PHE A 220 -1.27 -14.34 -1.52
CA PHE A 220 -2.07 -13.78 -0.43
C PHE A 220 -2.38 -12.30 -0.59
N MET A 221 -3.40 -11.85 0.15
CA MET A 221 -3.71 -10.43 0.34
C MET A 221 -3.81 -10.11 1.83
N GLN A 222 -3.36 -8.92 2.20
CA GLN A 222 -3.49 -8.38 3.55
C GLN A 222 -4.28 -7.06 3.46
N PHE A 223 -5.26 -6.91 4.34
CA PHE A 223 -6.20 -5.78 4.40
C PHE A 223 -6.23 -5.19 5.81
N ASN A 224 -5.08 -4.77 6.32
CA ASN A 224 -4.93 -4.26 7.70
C ASN A 224 -5.31 -5.27 8.80
N VAL A 225 -5.17 -6.55 8.51
CA VAL A 225 -5.35 -7.64 9.47
C VAL A 225 -4.13 -8.53 9.46
N SER A 226 -3.76 -9.10 10.62
CA SER A 226 -2.68 -10.09 10.70
C SER A 226 -3.02 -11.30 9.84
N VAL A 227 -2.03 -11.82 9.14
CA VAL A 227 -2.17 -12.93 8.21
C VAL A 227 -1.26 -14.11 8.55
N LEU A 228 -0.29 -13.93 9.46
CA LEU A 228 0.60 -14.98 9.92
C LEU A 228 -0.11 -15.90 10.92
N GLY A 229 -0.61 -17.03 10.45
CA GLY A 229 -1.28 -18.03 11.28
C GLY A 229 -0.30 -18.95 12.00
N ARG A 230 -0.38 -20.24 11.71
CA ARG A 230 0.41 -21.27 12.37
C ARG A 230 1.82 -21.36 11.79
N ILE A 231 2.83 -21.08 12.61
CA ILE A 231 4.25 -21.00 12.24
C ILE A 231 5.07 -22.02 13.03
N ASP A 232 5.95 -22.75 12.33
CA ASP A 232 6.96 -23.63 12.90
C ASP A 232 8.24 -22.82 13.16
N LEU A 233 8.57 -22.61 14.44
CA LEU A 233 9.75 -21.82 14.82
C LEU A 233 11.06 -22.60 14.70
N ASP A 234 11.02 -23.93 14.46
CA ASP A 234 12.20 -24.73 14.16
C ASP A 234 12.70 -24.54 12.72
N ASP A 235 11.88 -24.00 11.82
CA ASP A 235 12.25 -23.66 10.44
C ASP A 235 13.07 -22.37 10.35
N THR A 236 14.22 -22.34 10.96
CA THR A 236 15.14 -21.17 10.99
C THR A 236 15.71 -20.77 9.62
N ALA A 237 15.49 -21.57 8.58
CA ALA A 237 15.85 -21.22 7.21
C ALA A 237 14.85 -20.23 6.60
N HIS A 238 13.58 -20.32 6.98
CA HIS A 238 12.48 -19.54 6.40
C HIS A 238 11.76 -18.66 7.43
N VAL A 239 12.11 -18.76 8.72
CA VAL A 239 11.48 -18.02 9.81
C VAL A 239 12.54 -17.30 10.65
N ILE A 240 12.32 -16.01 10.90
CA ILE A 240 13.04 -15.21 11.88
C ILE A 240 11.99 -14.67 12.85
N ALA A 241 12.14 -14.95 14.14
CA ALA A 241 11.15 -14.62 15.14
C ALA A 241 11.82 -14.20 16.45
N SER A 242 11.10 -13.41 17.25
CA SER A 242 11.54 -13.02 18.59
C SER A 242 11.57 -14.21 19.55
N ASP A 243 12.42 -14.13 20.56
CA ASP A 243 12.70 -15.23 21.49
C ASP A 243 11.59 -15.48 22.53
N HIS A 244 10.65 -14.53 22.75
CA HIS A 244 9.72 -14.55 23.87
C HIS A 244 8.24 -14.72 23.48
N LEU A 245 7.94 -15.05 22.24
CA LEU A 245 6.58 -15.23 21.69
C LEU A 245 5.68 -16.09 22.59
N PHE A 246 6.14 -17.30 22.97
CA PHE A 246 5.36 -18.19 23.84
C PHE A 246 5.14 -17.60 25.23
N ASP A 247 6.17 -17.01 25.83
CA ASP A 247 6.11 -16.47 27.19
C ASP A 247 5.15 -15.28 27.25
N VAL A 248 5.19 -14.38 26.26
CA VAL A 248 4.30 -13.22 26.14
C VAL A 248 2.86 -13.67 25.96
N ALA A 249 2.58 -14.54 24.96
CA ALA A 249 1.23 -15.02 24.69
C ALA A 249 0.64 -15.82 25.87
N LYS A 250 1.44 -16.65 26.56
CA LYS A 250 1.00 -17.38 27.75
C LYS A 250 0.69 -16.47 28.92
N LYS A 251 1.52 -15.44 29.16
CA LYS A 251 1.31 -14.46 30.20
C LYS A 251 0.09 -13.59 29.93
N ALA A 252 -0.16 -13.27 28.66
CA ALA A 252 -1.38 -12.60 28.19
C ALA A 252 -2.64 -13.49 28.31
N GLY A 253 -2.46 -14.82 28.35
CA GLY A 253 -3.55 -15.80 28.38
C GLY A 253 -4.18 -16.06 27.02
N THR A 254 -3.50 -15.72 25.92
CA THR A 254 -3.99 -15.77 24.54
C THR A 254 -3.25 -16.81 23.68
N PHE A 255 -2.30 -17.55 24.25
CA PHE A 255 -1.49 -18.52 23.52
C PHE A 255 -2.34 -19.58 22.80
N VAL A 256 -2.14 -19.69 21.50
CA VAL A 256 -2.64 -20.74 20.63
C VAL A 256 -1.45 -21.36 19.89
N GLY A 257 -1.24 -22.66 20.00
CA GLY A 257 -0.11 -23.34 19.38
C GLY A 257 0.20 -24.67 20.05
N ASP A 258 1.37 -25.23 19.74
CA ASP A 258 1.92 -26.44 20.33
C ASP A 258 3.40 -26.19 20.72
N GLU A 259 3.65 -26.02 22.03
CA GLU A 259 4.99 -25.76 22.56
C GLU A 259 5.92 -26.97 22.45
N GLU A 260 5.40 -28.23 22.45
CA GLU A 260 6.22 -29.43 22.31
C GLU A 260 6.75 -29.56 20.86
N GLU A 261 5.97 -29.08 19.89
CA GLU A 261 6.33 -29.03 18.46
C GLU A 261 6.94 -27.70 18.03
N ASN A 262 7.18 -26.77 18.97
CA ASN A 262 7.69 -25.41 18.72
C ASN A 262 6.88 -24.60 17.69
N VAL A 263 5.56 -24.72 17.74
CA VAL A 263 4.62 -24.10 16.80
C VAL A 263 3.74 -23.07 17.51
N ILE A 264 3.59 -21.91 16.94
CA ILE A 264 2.64 -20.88 17.38
C ILE A 264 1.66 -20.53 16.25
N ASP A 265 0.40 -20.32 16.58
CA ASP A 265 -0.52 -19.56 15.75
C ASP A 265 -0.40 -18.08 16.15
N TYR A 266 0.39 -17.34 15.36
CA TYR A 266 0.76 -15.97 15.72
C TYR A 266 -0.47 -15.06 15.73
N ARG A 267 -1.24 -15.09 14.67
CA ARG A 267 -2.48 -14.33 14.56
C ARG A 267 -3.45 -14.61 15.69
N ALA A 268 -3.74 -15.90 15.95
CA ALA A 268 -4.66 -16.27 17.00
C ALA A 268 -4.16 -15.92 18.41
N SER A 269 -2.83 -15.81 18.59
CA SER A 269 -2.21 -15.49 19.88
C SER A 269 -2.06 -13.99 20.11
N PHE A 270 -1.74 -13.20 19.07
CA PHE A 270 -1.34 -11.80 19.20
C PHE A 270 -2.34 -10.79 18.64
N ASN A 271 -3.11 -11.13 17.60
CA ASN A 271 -4.01 -10.22 16.93
C ASN A 271 -5.40 -10.18 17.59
N ASP A 272 -6.08 -9.06 17.47
CA ASP A 272 -7.49 -8.92 17.82
C ASP A 272 -8.36 -8.76 16.56
N TYR A 273 -8.30 -9.75 15.66
CA TYR A 273 -9.01 -9.70 14.40
C TYR A 273 -10.54 -9.56 14.54
N MET A 274 -11.08 -9.99 15.71
CA MET A 274 -12.50 -9.81 15.98
C MET A 274 -12.86 -8.34 16.18
N MET A 275 -11.93 -7.56 16.74
CA MET A 275 -12.09 -6.10 16.80
C MET A 275 -12.01 -5.48 15.40
N GLU A 276 -11.09 -5.95 14.56
CA GLU A 276 -10.88 -5.39 13.22
C GLU A 276 -12.03 -5.70 12.25
N ILE A 277 -12.51 -6.93 12.21
CA ILE A 277 -13.46 -7.35 11.15
C ILE A 277 -14.91 -7.39 11.63
N ILE A 278 -15.15 -7.58 12.92
CA ILE A 278 -16.48 -7.91 13.46
C ILE A 278 -16.96 -6.86 14.47
N ASN A 279 -16.08 -5.99 14.98
CA ASN A 279 -16.43 -5.03 16.01
C ASN A 279 -17.57 -4.10 15.57
N GLU A 280 -18.62 -4.02 16.41
CA GLU A 280 -19.76 -3.13 16.19
C GLU A 280 -19.41 -1.65 16.42
N ASP A 281 -18.28 -1.38 17.11
CA ASP A 281 -17.81 -0.03 17.43
C ASP A 281 -16.90 0.59 16.36
N TRP A 282 -16.41 -0.18 15.40
CA TRP A 282 -15.72 0.34 14.22
C TRP A 282 -16.71 1.07 13.33
N GLU A 283 -16.30 2.17 12.73
CA GLU A 283 -17.15 2.89 11.79
C GLU A 283 -17.72 1.91 10.77
N ALA A 284 -19.02 1.82 10.71
CA ALA A 284 -19.73 0.76 9.97
C ALA A 284 -19.31 0.69 8.48
N GLU A 285 -18.80 1.80 7.97
CA GLU A 285 -18.35 1.99 6.60
C GLU A 285 -17.05 1.27 6.31
N TRP A 286 -16.02 1.44 7.14
CA TRP A 286 -14.74 0.75 6.97
C TRP A 286 -14.84 -0.76 7.17
N LYS A 287 -15.63 -1.21 8.11
CA LYS A 287 -15.94 -2.61 8.29
C LYS A 287 -16.53 -3.21 7.00
N GLU A 288 -17.44 -2.49 6.35
CA GLU A 288 -18.04 -2.91 5.08
C GLU A 288 -16.96 -2.97 3.97
N VAL A 289 -16.06 -2.01 3.89
CA VAL A 289 -14.95 -1.98 2.93
C VAL A 289 -14.05 -3.20 3.08
N VAL A 290 -13.53 -3.47 4.28
CA VAL A 290 -12.63 -4.62 4.53
C VAL A 290 -13.34 -5.95 4.24
N GLN A 291 -14.58 -6.13 4.68
CA GLN A 291 -15.35 -7.34 4.40
C GLN A 291 -15.60 -7.54 2.90
N ASN A 292 -15.91 -6.47 2.18
CA ASN A 292 -16.10 -6.54 0.74
C ASN A 292 -14.80 -6.81 -0.02
N ARG A 293 -13.64 -6.31 0.45
CA ARG A 293 -12.33 -6.66 -0.11
C ARG A 293 -12.06 -8.16 -0.04
N LEU A 294 -12.33 -8.79 1.10
CA LEU A 294 -12.21 -10.25 1.25
C LEU A 294 -13.09 -10.99 0.24
N VAL A 295 -14.36 -10.60 0.12
CA VAL A 295 -15.31 -11.23 -0.80
C VAL A 295 -14.91 -11.04 -2.26
N VAL A 296 -14.54 -9.82 -2.63
CA VAL A 296 -14.19 -9.48 -4.03
C VAL A 296 -12.91 -10.20 -4.44
N SER A 297 -11.87 -10.16 -3.61
CA SER A 297 -10.60 -10.82 -3.91
C SER A 297 -10.74 -12.33 -4.00
N GLN A 298 -11.45 -12.96 -3.07
CA GLN A 298 -11.67 -14.41 -3.07
C GLN A 298 -12.45 -14.86 -4.30
N ASN A 299 -13.58 -14.20 -4.59
CA ASN A 299 -14.37 -14.50 -5.78
C ASN A 299 -13.57 -14.30 -7.08
N TRP A 300 -12.71 -13.28 -7.13
CA TRP A 300 -11.89 -13.02 -8.31
C TRP A 300 -10.78 -14.06 -8.51
N LEU A 301 -10.09 -14.43 -7.43
CA LEU A 301 -9.00 -15.42 -7.45
C LEU A 301 -9.52 -16.81 -7.87
N GLU A 302 -10.68 -17.21 -7.44
CA GLU A 302 -11.30 -18.50 -7.75
C GLU A 302 -12.25 -18.49 -8.97
N ASP A 303 -12.42 -17.34 -9.64
CA ASP A 303 -13.37 -17.15 -10.74
C ASP A 303 -14.79 -17.61 -10.40
N THR A 304 -15.26 -17.25 -9.23
CA THR A 304 -16.53 -17.65 -8.66
C THR A 304 -17.35 -16.43 -8.19
N ASN A 305 -18.53 -16.66 -7.68
CA ASN A 305 -19.38 -15.68 -7.01
C ASN A 305 -20.13 -16.29 -5.82
N VAL A 306 -19.56 -17.35 -5.26
CA VAL A 306 -20.18 -18.06 -4.14
C VAL A 306 -19.83 -17.47 -2.79
N TRP A 307 -18.74 -16.72 -2.71
CA TRP A 307 -18.28 -16.10 -1.48
C TRP A 307 -19.13 -14.88 -1.15
N THR A 308 -19.51 -14.79 0.12
CA THR A 308 -20.27 -13.68 0.72
C THR A 308 -19.57 -13.31 2.03
N VAL A 309 -19.87 -12.17 2.61
CA VAL A 309 -19.32 -11.76 3.92
C VAL A 309 -19.51 -12.85 4.97
N ASP A 310 -20.70 -13.45 5.05
CA ASP A 310 -21.01 -14.45 6.07
C ASP A 310 -20.12 -15.68 5.95
N ASN A 311 -20.00 -16.27 4.75
CA ASN A 311 -19.25 -17.53 4.61
C ASN A 311 -17.72 -17.33 4.54
N VAL A 312 -17.24 -16.21 4.02
CA VAL A 312 -15.81 -15.88 4.01
C VAL A 312 -15.27 -15.72 5.43
N LEU A 313 -16.03 -15.10 6.32
CA LEU A 313 -15.67 -14.94 7.73
C LEU A 313 -15.83 -16.24 8.52
N GLU A 314 -16.92 -16.99 8.27
CA GLU A 314 -17.19 -18.27 8.97
C GLU A 314 -16.10 -19.31 8.69
N GLU A 315 -15.58 -19.36 7.46
CA GLU A 315 -14.58 -20.33 7.05
C GLU A 315 -13.13 -19.85 7.22
N ASN A 316 -12.90 -18.66 7.76
CA ASN A 316 -11.58 -18.06 7.94
C ASN A 316 -10.75 -17.95 6.64
N HIS A 317 -11.37 -17.69 5.51
CA HIS A 317 -10.72 -17.65 4.19
C HIS A 317 -9.68 -16.52 4.02
N PHE A 318 -9.60 -15.60 4.95
CA PHE A 318 -8.60 -14.52 4.94
C PHE A 318 -7.29 -14.89 5.66
N VAL A 319 -7.19 -16.05 6.27
CA VAL A 319 -5.94 -16.52 6.90
C VAL A 319 -4.99 -17.02 5.84
N MET A 320 -3.86 -16.34 5.74
CA MET A 320 -2.87 -16.58 4.72
C MET A 320 -2.03 -17.81 4.88
N THR A 321 -1.71 -18.15 6.09
CA THR A 321 -0.71 -19.16 6.35
C THR A 321 -1.32 -20.33 7.09
N ASN A 322 -1.49 -21.41 6.39
CA ASN A 322 -1.43 -22.71 7.02
C ASN A 322 -0.05 -23.29 6.74
N ILE A 323 0.58 -23.89 7.71
CA ILE A 323 1.72 -24.76 7.51
C ILE A 323 1.16 -26.11 7.06
N ASP A 324 1.62 -26.63 5.93
CA ASP A 324 1.26 -27.96 5.47
C ASP A 324 1.87 -29.05 6.37
N GLU A 325 1.60 -30.31 6.06
CA GLU A 325 2.15 -31.48 6.78
C GLU A 325 3.69 -31.57 6.74
N ASN A 326 4.37 -30.74 5.92
CA ASN A 326 5.82 -30.68 5.77
C ASN A 326 6.42 -29.42 6.41
N GLY A 327 5.60 -28.58 7.04
CA GLY A 327 6.04 -27.31 7.64
C GLY A 327 6.14 -26.14 6.65
N ALA A 328 5.69 -26.31 5.41
CA ALA A 328 5.70 -25.22 4.42
C ALA A 328 4.50 -24.29 4.61
N ILE A 329 4.73 -22.99 4.39
CA ILE A 329 3.67 -21.98 4.37
C ILE A 329 2.84 -22.17 3.08
N THR A 330 1.56 -22.45 3.24
CA THR A 330 0.66 -22.73 2.12
C THR A 330 -0.38 -21.63 1.99
N GLY A 331 -0.12 -20.60 1.23
CA GLY A 331 -1.01 -19.60 0.70
C GLY A 331 -2.28 -19.20 1.48
N LEU A 332 -3.14 -18.45 0.82
CA LEU A 332 -4.38 -17.88 1.36
C LEU A 332 -5.32 -18.93 1.96
N HIS A 333 -5.32 -20.10 1.40
CA HIS A 333 -6.14 -21.22 1.84
C HIS A 333 -5.58 -22.51 1.28
N ASN A 334 -5.56 -23.60 2.05
CA ASN A 334 -5.14 -24.91 1.57
C ASN A 334 -5.97 -25.42 0.38
N ASP A 335 -7.19 -24.93 0.23
CA ASP A 335 -8.15 -25.32 -0.79
C ASP A 335 -8.35 -24.25 -1.88
N LEU A 336 -7.50 -23.18 -1.92
CA LEU A 336 -7.60 -22.13 -2.94
C LEU A 336 -7.18 -22.68 -4.32
N GLU A 337 -8.15 -22.89 -5.17
CA GLU A 337 -7.91 -23.20 -6.58
C GLU A 337 -7.79 -21.90 -7.40
N LEU A 338 -6.57 -21.38 -7.56
CA LEU A 338 -6.33 -20.27 -8.46
C LEU A 338 -6.71 -20.67 -9.89
N THR A 339 -7.63 -19.95 -10.47
CA THR A 339 -8.12 -20.21 -11.85
C THR A 339 -7.41 -19.36 -12.90
N LYS A 340 -6.58 -18.40 -12.44
CA LYS A 340 -5.82 -17.47 -13.27
C LYS A 340 -4.35 -17.49 -12.86
N ASP A 341 -3.45 -17.25 -13.82
CA ASP A 341 -2.09 -16.84 -13.47
C ASP A 341 -2.09 -15.42 -12.89
N MET A 342 -1.10 -15.10 -12.09
CA MET A 342 -0.89 -13.77 -11.51
C MET A 342 0.00 -12.94 -12.45
N SER A 343 -0.41 -12.86 -13.72
CA SER A 343 0.21 -11.96 -14.71
C SER A 343 0.04 -10.50 -14.31
N PHE A 344 0.84 -9.61 -14.90
CA PHE A 344 0.71 -8.17 -14.69
C PHE A 344 -0.74 -7.69 -14.87
N ASP A 345 -1.37 -8.06 -15.99
CA ASP A 345 -2.74 -7.66 -16.31
C ASP A 345 -3.76 -8.16 -15.27
N ASN A 346 -3.60 -9.40 -14.80
CA ASN A 346 -4.52 -9.98 -13.84
C ASN A 346 -4.37 -9.32 -12.46
N VAL A 347 -3.15 -9.11 -11.98
CA VAL A 347 -2.94 -8.41 -10.69
C VAL A 347 -3.45 -6.96 -10.78
N LEU A 348 -3.15 -6.26 -11.87
CA LEU A 348 -3.65 -4.90 -12.06
C LEU A 348 -5.19 -4.86 -12.16
N ALA A 349 -5.82 -5.85 -12.81
CA ALA A 349 -7.28 -5.94 -12.87
C ALA A 349 -7.89 -6.14 -11.48
N LEU A 350 -7.27 -6.97 -10.61
CA LEU A 350 -7.70 -7.14 -9.23
C LEU A 350 -7.65 -5.81 -8.45
N PHE A 351 -6.53 -5.09 -8.56
CA PHE A 351 -6.35 -3.83 -7.84
C PHE A 351 -7.21 -2.67 -8.37
N ARG A 352 -7.71 -2.76 -9.59
CA ARG A 352 -8.68 -1.80 -10.15
C ARG A 352 -10.12 -2.08 -9.74
N MET A 353 -10.40 -3.18 -9.04
CA MET A 353 -11.75 -3.53 -8.61
C MET A 353 -12.10 -2.80 -7.32
N TYR A 354 -13.29 -2.20 -7.27
CA TYR A 354 -13.82 -1.66 -6.01
C TYR A 354 -14.19 -2.82 -5.05
N PRO A 355 -13.88 -2.77 -3.77
CA PRO A 355 -13.27 -1.67 -3.01
C PRO A 355 -11.74 -1.80 -2.79
N ILE A 356 -10.99 -2.43 -3.66
CA ILE A 356 -9.53 -2.46 -3.62
C ILE A 356 -8.97 -1.18 -4.23
N GLY A 357 -9.40 -0.84 -5.46
CA GLY A 357 -9.15 0.47 -6.07
C GLY A 357 -10.24 1.45 -5.70
N LEU A 358 -9.92 2.45 -4.94
CA LEU A 358 -10.84 3.50 -4.47
C LEU A 358 -10.15 4.87 -4.40
N GLU A 359 -10.91 5.91 -4.12
CA GLU A 359 -10.47 7.30 -4.12
C GLU A 359 -9.42 7.62 -3.05
N ASP A 360 -9.39 6.87 -1.96
CA ASP A 360 -8.42 7.04 -0.87
C ASP A 360 -7.06 6.40 -1.18
N ASN A 361 -6.92 5.72 -2.32
CA ASN A 361 -5.61 5.29 -2.77
C ASN A 361 -4.75 6.51 -3.13
N MET A 362 -3.71 6.80 -2.37
CA MET A 362 -2.77 7.88 -2.63
C MET A 362 -1.67 7.49 -3.60
N ASN A 363 -1.29 6.23 -3.58
CA ASN A 363 -0.42 5.62 -4.57
C ASN A 363 -0.59 4.11 -4.63
N SER A 364 -0.08 3.53 -5.70
CA SER A 364 -0.02 2.09 -5.90
C SER A 364 1.31 1.74 -6.55
N HIS A 365 1.93 0.71 -6.02
CA HIS A 365 3.20 0.23 -6.56
C HIS A 365 3.19 -1.29 -6.66
N MET A 366 3.57 -1.80 -7.84
CA MET A 366 3.77 -3.22 -8.10
C MET A 366 5.23 -3.47 -8.41
N TYR A 367 5.84 -4.40 -7.69
CA TYR A 367 7.19 -4.88 -7.96
C TYR A 367 7.12 -6.28 -8.54
N ARG A 368 7.95 -6.52 -9.55
CA ARG A 368 8.17 -7.84 -10.13
C ARG A 368 9.65 -8.18 -9.99
N PHE A 369 9.94 -9.30 -9.33
CA PHE A 369 11.30 -9.73 -9.03
C PHE A 369 11.68 -10.90 -9.93
N TYR A 370 12.82 -10.75 -10.63
CA TYR A 370 13.33 -11.71 -11.60
C TYR A 370 14.70 -12.26 -11.13
N PRO A 371 14.74 -13.39 -10.43
CA PRO A 371 15.98 -13.93 -9.85
C PRO A 371 17.08 -14.25 -10.85
N GLU A 372 16.71 -14.52 -12.10
CA GLU A 372 17.64 -14.92 -13.16
C GLU A 372 18.25 -13.75 -13.95
N GLU A 373 17.74 -12.51 -13.73
CA GLU A 373 18.25 -11.32 -14.42
C GLU A 373 19.49 -10.73 -13.70
N GLU A 374 20.23 -9.86 -14.40
CA GLU A 374 21.29 -9.06 -13.78
C GLU A 374 20.70 -8.20 -12.65
N GLN A 375 21.45 -7.94 -11.59
CA GLN A 375 20.99 -7.22 -10.41
C GLN A 375 20.28 -5.88 -10.75
N ASP A 376 20.86 -5.06 -11.61
CA ASP A 376 20.27 -3.78 -12.03
C ASP A 376 18.91 -3.92 -12.73
N LEU A 377 18.57 -5.12 -13.20
CA LEU A 377 17.38 -5.47 -13.98
C LEU A 377 16.48 -6.47 -13.24
N GLY A 378 16.89 -6.90 -12.05
CA GLY A 378 16.22 -7.94 -11.27
C GLY A 378 14.90 -7.48 -10.63
N THR A 379 14.69 -6.18 -10.49
CA THR A 379 13.45 -5.60 -9.95
C THR A 379 12.86 -4.63 -10.95
N VAL A 380 11.63 -4.89 -11.37
CA VAL A 380 10.81 -3.98 -12.18
C VAL A 380 9.74 -3.40 -11.30
N GLU A 381 9.58 -2.10 -11.35
CA GLU A 381 8.51 -1.37 -10.68
C GLU A 381 7.48 -0.87 -11.67
N TRP A 382 6.20 -0.92 -11.30
CA TRP A 382 5.09 -0.23 -11.93
C TRP A 382 4.44 0.68 -10.88
N PHE A 383 4.45 1.97 -11.12
CA PHE A 383 4.07 2.97 -10.15
C PHE A 383 3.00 3.93 -10.66
N ALA A 384 2.04 4.24 -9.78
CA ALA A 384 1.00 5.24 -10.01
C ALA A 384 0.69 5.98 -8.71
N MET A 385 0.39 7.27 -8.77
CA MET A 385 -0.16 8.05 -7.65
C MET A 385 -1.64 8.29 -7.87
N ASP A 386 -2.41 8.34 -6.78
CA ASP A 386 -3.86 8.46 -6.76
C ASP A 386 -4.58 7.14 -7.09
N ASN A 387 -5.87 7.15 -7.24
CA ASN A 387 -6.77 6.02 -7.38
C ASN A 387 -6.31 4.98 -8.41
N THR A 388 -6.09 3.77 -7.95
CA THR A 388 -5.62 2.65 -8.77
C THR A 388 -6.56 2.32 -9.94
N ALA A 389 -7.87 2.49 -9.74
CA ALA A 389 -8.87 2.14 -10.75
C ALA A 389 -8.79 3.02 -12.00
N TYR A 390 -8.38 4.28 -11.85
CA TYR A 390 -8.38 5.29 -12.93
C TYR A 390 -6.97 5.82 -13.23
N ASN A 391 -5.95 4.99 -13.10
CA ASN A 391 -4.58 5.42 -13.25
C ASN A 391 -3.83 4.69 -14.38
N VAL A 392 -2.67 5.23 -14.74
CA VAL A 392 -1.71 4.64 -15.68
C VAL A 392 -0.42 4.38 -14.93
N PHE A 393 0.01 3.14 -14.87
CA PHE A 393 1.21 2.72 -14.17
C PHE A 393 2.45 2.94 -15.03
N VAL A 394 3.40 3.69 -14.51
CA VAL A 394 4.68 3.98 -15.16
C VAL A 394 5.69 2.91 -14.79
N PRO A 395 6.26 2.18 -15.78
CA PRO A 395 7.25 1.15 -15.51
C PRO A 395 8.67 1.71 -15.38
N SER A 396 9.44 1.14 -14.47
CA SER A 396 10.86 1.44 -14.34
C SER A 396 11.70 0.26 -13.83
N TYR A 397 13.02 0.40 -13.98
CA TYR A 397 14.02 -0.29 -13.18
C TYR A 397 14.49 0.68 -12.09
N PRO A 398 13.96 0.62 -10.87
CA PRO A 398 14.19 1.65 -9.83
C PRO A 398 15.66 1.81 -9.45
N MET A 399 16.46 0.74 -9.52
CA MET A 399 17.92 0.79 -9.28
C MET A 399 18.68 1.61 -10.34
N LEU A 400 18.08 1.86 -11.49
CA LEU A 400 18.68 2.65 -12.58
C LEU A 400 18.22 4.11 -12.56
N LEU A 401 17.25 4.48 -11.74
CA LEU A 401 16.78 5.87 -11.67
C LEU A 401 17.83 6.73 -10.94
N THR A 402 18.15 7.87 -11.53
CA THR A 402 19.02 8.89 -10.91
C THR A 402 18.26 10.14 -10.52
N ASP A 403 17.04 10.27 -11.00
CA ASP A 403 16.09 11.33 -10.68
C ASP A 403 14.69 10.90 -11.11
N THR A 404 13.65 11.65 -10.73
CA THR A 404 12.26 11.45 -11.13
C THR A 404 11.70 12.71 -11.80
N TRP A 405 10.55 12.58 -12.46
CA TRP A 405 9.91 13.72 -13.10
C TRP A 405 9.52 14.80 -12.08
N GLU A 406 9.72 16.09 -12.44
CA GLU A 406 9.46 17.22 -11.54
C GLU A 406 8.01 17.29 -11.02
N GLY A 407 7.04 16.80 -11.79
CA GLY A 407 5.65 16.75 -11.37
C GLY A 407 5.37 15.81 -10.19
N TYR A 408 6.21 14.81 -9.96
CA TYR A 408 6.14 13.96 -8.77
C TYR A 408 6.63 14.65 -7.49
N LYS A 409 7.36 15.78 -7.62
CA LYS A 409 7.98 16.50 -6.49
C LYS A 409 7.20 17.76 -6.12
N VAL A 410 6.13 18.08 -6.83
CA VAL A 410 5.31 19.25 -6.54
C VAL A 410 4.54 19.00 -5.25
N GLN A 411 4.84 19.80 -4.24
CA GLN A 411 4.09 19.80 -2.99
C GLN A 411 2.90 20.76 -3.12
N LEU A 412 1.73 20.26 -2.77
CA LEU A 412 0.47 20.99 -2.79
C LEU A 412 0.09 21.37 -1.36
N GLY A 413 -0.47 22.56 -1.17
CA GLY A 413 -1.15 22.90 0.08
C GLY A 413 -2.46 22.13 0.19
N TYR A 414 -3.01 22.02 1.38
CA TYR A 414 -4.34 21.44 1.55
C TYR A 414 -5.37 22.22 0.76
N PRO A 415 -6.28 21.53 0.07
CA PRO A 415 -7.41 22.18 -0.55
C PRO A 415 -8.31 22.80 0.54
N GLU A 416 -8.95 23.91 0.18
CA GLU A 416 -9.98 24.52 1.03
C GLU A 416 -11.26 23.68 0.93
N ILE A 417 -11.80 23.25 2.07
CA ILE A 417 -13.03 22.46 2.17
C ILE A 417 -14.21 23.40 2.45
N THR A 418 -15.33 23.23 1.76
CA THR A 418 -16.55 24.01 1.96
C THR A 418 -17.79 23.13 1.93
N GLU A 419 -18.76 23.41 2.83
CA GLU A 419 -20.07 22.72 2.84
C GLU A 419 -20.99 23.14 1.68
N GLU A 420 -20.74 24.30 1.06
CA GLU A 420 -21.55 24.86 -0.03
C GLU A 420 -20.71 24.92 -1.31
N GLU A 421 -21.34 24.64 -2.46
CA GLU A 421 -20.68 24.74 -3.77
C GLU A 421 -20.05 26.14 -3.96
N PRO A 422 -18.73 26.21 -4.30
CA PRO A 422 -18.05 27.47 -4.52
C PRO A 422 -18.65 28.26 -5.71
N ASP A 423 -18.80 29.57 -5.54
CA ASP A 423 -19.34 30.46 -6.59
C ASP A 423 -18.49 30.48 -7.88
N SER A 424 -17.20 30.17 -7.77
CA SER A 424 -16.25 30.12 -8.88
C SER A 424 -14.95 29.43 -8.48
N GLY A 425 -14.24 28.83 -9.44
CA GLY A 425 -12.93 28.20 -9.26
C GLY A 425 -12.94 26.76 -9.73
N ASP A 426 -11.76 26.13 -9.72
CA ASP A 426 -11.61 24.71 -9.94
C ASP A 426 -11.82 24.00 -8.59
N TYR A 427 -12.80 23.13 -8.51
CA TYR A 427 -13.14 22.35 -7.33
C TYR A 427 -13.61 20.95 -7.73
N TYR A 428 -13.61 20.04 -6.77
CA TYR A 428 -14.20 18.71 -6.87
C TYR A 428 -15.11 18.45 -5.66
N TYR A 429 -15.89 17.39 -5.73
CA TYR A 429 -16.76 16.94 -4.64
C TYR A 429 -16.27 15.60 -4.13
N HIS A 430 -16.06 15.50 -2.82
CA HIS A 430 -15.62 14.29 -2.15
C HIS A 430 -16.24 14.25 -0.76
N ASP A 431 -16.69 13.08 -0.31
CA ASP A 431 -17.26 12.83 1.02
C ASP A 431 -18.35 13.81 1.48
N GLY A 432 -19.16 14.28 0.54
CA GLY A 432 -20.25 15.20 0.86
C GLY A 432 -19.85 16.67 0.90
N GLU A 433 -18.59 17.01 0.64
CA GLU A 433 -18.02 18.34 0.72
C GLU A 433 -17.38 18.79 -0.59
N TYR A 434 -17.22 20.11 -0.77
CA TYR A 434 -16.54 20.68 -1.91
C TYR A 434 -15.12 21.07 -1.55
N HIS A 435 -14.18 20.62 -2.35
CA HIS A 435 -12.76 20.86 -2.18
C HIS A 435 -12.23 21.74 -3.32
N ILE A 436 -11.59 22.83 -2.99
CA ILE A 436 -10.97 23.71 -3.99
C ILE A 436 -9.59 23.15 -4.34
N HIS A 437 -9.34 22.97 -5.63
CA HIS A 437 -8.02 22.50 -6.08
C HIS A 437 -6.90 23.42 -5.60
N PRO A 438 -5.83 22.89 -5.00
CA PRO A 438 -4.73 23.71 -4.50
C PRO A 438 -3.98 24.41 -5.63
N ALA A 439 -3.38 25.56 -5.33
CA ALA A 439 -2.63 26.32 -6.32
C ALA A 439 -1.48 25.50 -6.92
N GLY A 440 -1.48 25.33 -8.23
CA GLY A 440 -0.44 24.59 -8.96
C GLY A 440 -0.75 23.09 -9.14
N TRP A 441 -1.91 22.62 -8.79
CA TRP A 441 -2.34 21.23 -8.98
C TRP A 441 -2.12 20.69 -10.39
N GLU A 442 -2.34 21.51 -11.43
CA GLU A 442 -2.10 21.17 -12.84
C GLU A 442 -0.63 20.83 -13.18
N LYS A 443 0.30 21.03 -12.26
CA LYS A 443 1.73 20.71 -12.42
C LYS A 443 2.15 19.52 -11.58
N SER A 444 1.31 19.13 -10.65
CA SER A 444 1.51 17.98 -9.78
C SER A 444 0.93 16.73 -10.42
N TYR A 445 1.65 15.61 -10.34
CA TYR A 445 1.13 14.33 -10.79
C TYR A 445 -0.11 13.96 -9.99
N ILE A 446 0.03 13.89 -8.66
CA ILE A 446 -1.09 13.53 -7.78
C ILE A 446 -2.25 14.51 -7.92
N GLY A 447 -2.01 15.82 -7.89
CA GLY A 447 -3.09 16.82 -8.01
C GLY A 447 -3.88 16.70 -9.32
N THR A 448 -3.21 16.38 -10.43
CA THR A 448 -3.88 16.20 -11.74
C THR A 448 -4.68 14.90 -11.78
N PHE A 449 -4.14 13.80 -11.23
CA PHE A 449 -4.87 12.53 -11.17
C PHE A 449 -6.04 12.61 -10.20
N SER A 450 -5.88 13.23 -9.01
CA SER A 450 -7.00 13.45 -8.07
C SER A 450 -8.13 14.27 -8.71
N ALA A 451 -7.81 15.35 -9.42
CA ALA A 451 -8.82 16.13 -10.13
C ALA A 451 -9.57 15.29 -11.16
N MET A 452 -8.86 14.51 -11.98
CA MET A 452 -9.47 13.62 -12.97
C MET A 452 -10.29 12.51 -12.32
N THR A 453 -9.76 11.85 -11.30
CA THR A 453 -10.43 10.75 -10.58
C THR A 453 -11.72 11.23 -9.94
N ASN A 454 -11.67 12.35 -9.22
CA ASN A 454 -12.89 12.92 -8.60
C ASN A 454 -13.92 13.31 -9.65
N LEU A 455 -13.49 13.84 -10.80
CA LEU A 455 -14.39 14.10 -11.93
C LEU A 455 -15.06 12.82 -12.44
N LEU A 456 -14.30 11.73 -12.59
CA LEU A 456 -14.83 10.45 -13.08
C LEU A 456 -15.79 9.79 -12.08
N VAL A 457 -15.49 9.88 -10.79
CA VAL A 457 -16.27 9.25 -9.72
C VAL A 457 -17.51 10.08 -9.38
N TYR A 458 -17.35 11.37 -9.15
CA TYR A 458 -18.40 12.23 -8.60
C TYR A 458 -19.01 13.21 -9.60
N GLY A 459 -18.39 13.42 -10.75
CA GLY A 459 -18.84 14.42 -11.75
C GLY A 459 -20.11 14.05 -12.52
N ASN A 460 -20.69 12.87 -12.31
CA ASN A 460 -21.89 12.39 -13.02
C ASN A 460 -21.81 12.54 -14.54
N LEU A 461 -20.67 12.20 -15.11
CA LEU A 461 -20.48 12.18 -16.56
C LEU A 461 -21.46 11.20 -17.23
N ASP A 462 -21.84 11.47 -18.47
CA ASP A 462 -22.61 10.47 -19.19
C ASP A 462 -21.80 9.20 -19.47
N GLY A 463 -22.51 8.07 -19.70
CA GLY A 463 -21.84 6.78 -19.85
C GLY A 463 -20.88 6.70 -21.03
N ASP A 464 -21.06 7.49 -22.08
CA ASP A 464 -20.17 7.54 -23.24
C ASP A 464 -18.89 8.32 -22.92
N GLN A 465 -18.99 9.43 -22.18
CA GLN A 465 -17.84 10.22 -21.70
C GLN A 465 -16.97 9.41 -20.74
N PHE A 466 -17.60 8.78 -19.75
CA PHE A 466 -16.91 7.93 -18.79
C PHE A 466 -16.16 6.76 -19.48
N ALA A 467 -16.85 6.06 -20.40
CA ALA A 467 -16.25 4.94 -21.15
C ALA A 467 -15.07 5.41 -22.04
N GLN A 468 -15.17 6.60 -22.65
CA GLN A 468 -14.08 7.17 -23.46
C GLN A 468 -12.87 7.53 -22.59
N ALA A 469 -13.07 8.09 -21.40
CA ALA A 469 -11.99 8.38 -20.47
C ALA A 469 -11.28 7.10 -20.04
N GLN A 470 -12.03 6.06 -19.65
CA GLN A 470 -11.45 4.76 -19.30
C GLN A 470 -10.70 4.12 -20.47
N GLU A 471 -11.23 4.16 -21.69
CA GLU A 471 -10.57 3.64 -22.88
C GLU A 471 -9.24 4.35 -23.14
N GLN A 472 -9.16 5.66 -22.93
CA GLN A 472 -7.90 6.43 -23.09
C GLN A 472 -6.85 5.99 -22.07
N LEU A 473 -7.22 5.82 -20.79
CA LEU A 473 -6.31 5.35 -19.74
C LEU A 473 -5.80 3.92 -20.03
N LEU A 474 -6.69 2.99 -20.41
CA LEU A 474 -6.32 1.62 -20.73
C LEU A 474 -5.43 1.54 -21.98
N ASN A 475 -5.70 2.34 -23.01
CA ASN A 475 -4.85 2.40 -24.19
C ASN A 475 -3.45 2.94 -23.86
N LYS A 476 -3.35 3.95 -22.99
CA LYS A 476 -2.04 4.48 -22.55
C LYS A 476 -1.27 3.44 -21.72
N GLN A 477 -1.95 2.68 -20.87
CA GLN A 477 -1.34 1.56 -20.15
C GLN A 477 -0.72 0.54 -21.13
N GLY A 478 -1.47 0.07 -22.11
CA GLY A 478 -0.95 -0.88 -23.11
C GLY A 478 0.17 -0.30 -24.00
N GLU A 479 0.18 1.01 -24.22
CA GLU A 479 1.28 1.72 -24.90
C GLU A 479 2.55 1.68 -24.03
N PHE A 480 2.45 1.93 -22.70
CA PHE A 480 3.58 1.85 -21.79
C PHE A 480 4.15 0.44 -21.65
N GLU A 481 3.30 -0.56 -21.57
CA GLU A 481 3.73 -1.98 -21.57
C GLU A 481 4.53 -2.31 -22.82
N THR A 482 4.04 -1.91 -23.99
CA THR A 482 4.74 -2.13 -25.26
C THR A 482 6.08 -1.40 -25.30
N ARG A 483 6.08 -0.13 -24.90
CA ARG A 483 7.29 0.70 -24.84
C ARG A 483 8.30 0.18 -23.85
N PHE A 484 7.86 -0.35 -22.71
CA PHE A 484 8.76 -0.92 -21.71
C PHE A 484 9.47 -2.18 -22.21
N VAL A 485 8.80 -3.04 -22.96
CA VAL A 485 9.44 -4.20 -23.61
C VAL A 485 10.55 -3.77 -24.59
N GLU A 486 10.32 -2.71 -25.38
CA GLU A 486 11.34 -2.15 -26.25
C GLU A 486 12.50 -1.53 -25.47
N LEU A 487 12.18 -0.82 -24.38
CA LEU A 487 13.14 -0.19 -23.49
C LEU A 487 14.05 -1.19 -22.78
N GLN A 488 13.52 -2.34 -22.37
CA GLN A 488 14.30 -3.43 -21.78
C GLN A 488 15.42 -3.91 -22.72
N GLU A 489 15.14 -4.06 -24.00
CA GLU A 489 16.14 -4.45 -24.99
C GLU A 489 17.22 -3.37 -25.19
N GLU A 490 16.82 -2.09 -25.20
CA GLU A 490 17.75 -0.97 -25.29
C GLU A 490 18.67 -0.89 -24.07
N ILE A 491 18.11 -1.03 -22.85
CA ILE A 491 18.85 -1.02 -21.59
C ILE A 491 19.82 -2.20 -21.53
N LYS A 492 19.40 -3.42 -21.90
CA LYS A 492 20.27 -4.60 -21.94
C LYS A 492 21.43 -4.43 -22.92
N ALA A 493 21.22 -3.71 -24.01
CA ALA A 493 22.24 -3.43 -25.01
C ALA A 493 23.18 -2.25 -24.65
N ALA A 494 22.87 -1.47 -23.62
CA ALA A 494 23.63 -0.30 -23.25
C ALA A 494 25.04 -0.68 -22.73
N PRO A 495 26.09 0.13 -23.03
CA PRO A 495 27.48 -0.26 -22.81
C PRO A 495 27.95 -0.17 -21.35
N SER A 496 27.21 0.51 -20.48
CA SER A 496 27.55 0.70 -19.05
C SER A 496 26.32 0.96 -18.21
N ARG A 497 26.47 0.86 -16.88
CA ARG A 497 25.42 1.18 -15.92
C ARG A 497 24.95 2.64 -16.06
N GLU A 498 25.87 3.57 -16.24
CA GLU A 498 25.56 4.99 -16.42
C GLU A 498 24.72 5.24 -17.70
N ALA A 499 25.02 4.51 -18.80
CA ALA A 499 24.21 4.58 -20.00
C ALA A 499 22.80 3.98 -19.78
N ARG A 500 22.69 2.88 -19.03
CA ARG A 500 21.40 2.30 -18.61
C ARG A 500 20.60 3.30 -17.77
N GLN A 501 21.27 3.97 -16.81
CA GLN A 501 20.66 4.99 -15.96
C GLN A 501 20.12 6.18 -16.76
N GLU A 502 20.90 6.69 -17.72
CA GLU A 502 20.47 7.80 -18.59
C GLU A 502 19.23 7.42 -19.41
N ILE A 503 19.22 6.21 -20.00
CA ILE A 503 18.10 5.70 -20.79
C ILE A 503 16.86 5.54 -19.90
N MET A 504 17.00 4.86 -18.76
CA MET A 504 15.86 4.56 -17.88
C MET A 504 15.28 5.82 -17.25
N THR A 505 16.11 6.67 -16.66
CA THR A 505 15.66 7.91 -16.02
C THR A 505 14.92 8.82 -17.01
N LYS A 506 15.45 8.96 -18.24
CA LYS A 506 14.78 9.72 -19.28
C LYS A 506 13.43 9.14 -19.66
N ALA A 507 13.37 7.82 -19.86
CA ALA A 507 12.15 7.14 -20.29
C ALA A 507 11.06 7.20 -19.19
N ASP A 508 11.44 7.04 -17.91
CA ASP A 508 10.55 7.20 -16.76
C ASP A 508 9.93 8.59 -16.72
N MET A 509 10.76 9.65 -16.78
CA MET A 509 10.29 11.03 -16.78
C MET A 509 9.35 11.35 -17.95
N GLU A 510 9.66 10.84 -19.16
CA GLU A 510 8.80 11.02 -20.33
C GLU A 510 7.46 10.33 -20.16
N MET A 511 7.43 9.07 -19.69
CA MET A 511 6.18 8.32 -19.47
C MET A 511 5.36 8.95 -18.34
N ALA A 512 5.99 9.38 -17.26
CA ALA A 512 5.31 10.09 -16.18
C ALA A 512 4.64 11.37 -16.67
N GLN A 513 5.34 12.17 -17.47
CA GLN A 513 4.77 13.39 -18.07
C GLN A 513 3.62 13.06 -19.03
N GLU A 514 3.75 12.03 -19.86
CA GLU A 514 2.70 11.60 -20.79
C GLU A 514 1.43 11.13 -20.05
N ALA A 515 1.57 10.40 -18.93
CA ALA A 515 0.45 9.99 -18.08
C ALA A 515 -0.25 11.19 -17.47
N HIS A 516 0.52 12.13 -16.90
CA HIS A 516 0.02 13.39 -16.36
C HIS A 516 -0.73 14.21 -17.42
N ASP A 517 -0.15 14.40 -18.61
CA ASP A 517 -0.75 15.20 -19.68
C ASP A 517 -2.05 14.57 -20.18
N LEU A 518 -2.14 13.24 -20.17
CA LEU A 518 -3.37 12.53 -20.49
C LEU A 518 -4.45 12.79 -19.43
N ALA A 519 -4.12 12.64 -18.14
CA ALA A 519 -5.06 12.88 -17.05
C ALA A 519 -5.60 14.33 -17.07
N LEU A 520 -4.70 15.30 -17.27
CA LEU A 520 -5.06 16.72 -17.39
C LEU A 520 -5.95 16.99 -18.63
N SER A 521 -5.71 16.28 -19.74
CA SER A 521 -6.55 16.39 -20.94
C SER A 521 -7.97 15.85 -20.69
N ILE A 522 -8.08 14.67 -20.06
CA ILE A 522 -9.36 14.06 -19.71
C ILE A 522 -10.15 15.01 -18.78
N TYR A 523 -9.50 15.55 -17.75
CA TYR A 523 -10.12 16.51 -16.85
C TYR A 523 -10.67 17.74 -17.62
N ARG A 524 -9.84 18.37 -18.45
CA ARG A 524 -10.21 19.57 -19.20
C ARG A 524 -11.30 19.32 -20.23
N ASP A 525 -11.35 18.13 -20.81
CA ASP A 525 -12.34 17.78 -21.82
C ASP A 525 -13.74 17.62 -21.21
N TYR A 526 -13.84 17.18 -19.95
CA TYR A 526 -15.12 16.81 -19.32
C TYR A 526 -15.51 17.64 -18.10
N ALA A 527 -14.62 18.43 -17.48
CA ALA A 527 -14.91 19.19 -16.27
C ALA A 527 -16.10 20.16 -16.43
N ALA A 528 -16.27 20.75 -17.63
CA ALA A 528 -17.40 21.64 -17.90
C ALA A 528 -18.76 20.93 -17.96
N ASP A 529 -18.78 19.62 -18.10
CA ASP A 529 -19.99 18.80 -18.18
C ASP A 529 -20.34 18.14 -16.81
N ALA A 530 -19.46 18.30 -15.81
CA ALA A 530 -19.65 17.76 -14.47
C ALA A 530 -20.90 18.31 -13.79
N ASN A 531 -21.57 17.44 -13.05
CA ASN A 531 -22.77 17.79 -12.28
C ASN A 531 -22.73 17.11 -10.90
N TYR A 532 -22.02 17.73 -9.98
CA TYR A 532 -21.82 17.23 -8.62
C TYR A 532 -23.10 17.24 -7.76
N GLU A 533 -24.07 18.16 -8.01
CA GLU A 533 -25.35 18.23 -7.28
C GLU A 533 -26.17 16.94 -7.34
N LEU A 534 -25.99 16.11 -8.35
CA LEU A 534 -26.72 14.83 -8.45
C LEU A 534 -26.21 13.80 -7.45
N ASN A 535 -24.94 13.90 -7.00
CA ASN A 535 -24.34 12.97 -6.06
C ASN A 535 -24.78 13.23 -4.63
N GLU A 536 -25.11 14.46 -4.23
CA GLU A 536 -25.71 14.74 -2.91
C GLU A 536 -26.99 13.91 -2.64
N LYS A 537 -27.64 13.46 -3.69
CA LYS A 537 -28.89 12.67 -3.61
C LYS A 537 -28.69 11.18 -3.81
N ALA A 538 -27.51 10.79 -4.25
CA ALA A 538 -27.16 9.40 -4.57
C ALA A 538 -26.46 8.68 -3.41
N ASP A 539 -26.49 9.28 -2.20
CA ASP A 539 -25.97 8.67 -0.99
C ASP A 539 -26.38 7.18 -0.91
N LYS A 540 -25.43 6.33 -1.22
CA LYS A 540 -25.35 4.85 -1.14
C LYS A 540 -25.18 4.11 -2.46
N GLY A 541 -23.96 3.79 -2.75
CA GLY A 541 -23.55 2.69 -3.62
C GLY A 541 -23.04 3.14 -4.98
N PHE A 542 -21.78 2.88 -5.16
CA PHE A 542 -21.07 2.93 -6.44
C PHE A 542 -21.94 2.39 -7.58
N PRO A 543 -22.05 3.07 -8.70
CA PRO A 543 -22.86 2.58 -9.81
C PRO A 543 -22.30 1.27 -10.37
N ILE A 544 -22.93 0.16 -10.03
CA ILE A 544 -22.57 -1.21 -10.52
C ILE A 544 -22.55 -1.30 -12.04
N VAL A 545 -23.25 -0.41 -12.75
CA VAL A 545 -23.37 -0.44 -14.20
C VAL A 545 -22.07 -0.11 -14.95
N PRO A 546 -21.23 0.87 -14.55
CA PRO A 546 -19.92 1.10 -15.18
C PRO A 546 -18.94 -0.05 -14.96
N LEU A 547 -18.97 -0.71 -13.80
CA LEU A 547 -18.11 -1.84 -13.48
C LEU A 547 -18.32 -3.02 -14.44
N ILE A 548 -19.57 -3.33 -14.76
CA ILE A 548 -19.93 -4.41 -15.71
C ILE A 548 -19.45 -4.06 -17.13
N ILE A 549 -19.50 -2.79 -17.52
CA ILE A 549 -19.03 -2.34 -18.84
C ILE A 549 -17.50 -2.36 -18.89
N GLY A 550 -16.81 -1.94 -17.83
CA GLY A 550 -15.36 -2.02 -17.74
C GLY A 550 -14.84 -3.46 -17.85
N LEU A 551 -15.44 -4.40 -17.13
CA LEU A 551 -15.11 -5.82 -17.20
C LEU A 551 -15.37 -6.41 -18.60
N LEU A 552 -16.39 -5.97 -19.32
CA LEU A 552 -16.67 -6.40 -20.69
C LEU A 552 -15.67 -5.83 -21.70
N VAL A 553 -15.13 -4.64 -21.48
CA VAL A 553 -14.08 -4.02 -22.32
C VAL A 553 -12.73 -4.71 -22.10
N ILE A 554 -12.38 -5.03 -20.84
CA ILE A 554 -11.16 -5.79 -20.51
C ILE A 554 -11.21 -7.20 -21.13
N ALA A 555 -12.35 -7.89 -21.04
CA ALA A 555 -12.54 -9.18 -21.70
C ALA A 555 -12.45 -9.10 -23.25
N ALA A 556 -12.90 -8.00 -23.84
CA ALA A 556 -12.78 -7.77 -25.28
C ALA A 556 -11.34 -7.47 -25.70
N ALA A 557 -10.57 -6.70 -24.91
CA ALA A 557 -9.16 -6.41 -25.16
C ALA A 557 -8.30 -7.68 -25.03
N ALA A 558 -8.51 -8.51 -24.02
CA ALA A 558 -7.83 -9.79 -23.85
C ALA A 558 -8.10 -10.75 -25.03
N ILE A 559 -9.32 -10.75 -25.58
CA ILE A 559 -9.65 -11.52 -26.79
C ILE A 559 -8.88 -11.00 -28.01
N VAL A 560 -8.71 -9.70 -28.15
CA VAL A 560 -7.97 -9.09 -29.28
C VAL A 560 -6.49 -9.43 -29.18
N VAL A 561 -5.89 -9.36 -28.00
CA VAL A 561 -4.49 -9.74 -27.75
C VAL A 561 -4.27 -11.23 -28.00
N ALA A 562 -5.14 -12.10 -27.49
CA ALA A 562 -5.08 -13.55 -27.75
C ALA A 562 -5.23 -13.92 -29.23
N VAL A 563 -6.03 -13.18 -30.00
CA VAL A 563 -6.16 -13.35 -31.44
C VAL A 563 -4.91 -12.87 -32.17
N TYR A 564 -4.27 -11.79 -31.69
CA TYR A 564 -3.06 -11.23 -32.32
C TYR A 564 -1.83 -12.12 -32.06
N THR A 565 -1.67 -12.63 -30.83
CA THR A 565 -0.60 -13.58 -30.48
C THR A 565 -0.75 -14.92 -31.22
N LYS A 566 -1.97 -15.42 -31.34
CA LYS A 566 -2.24 -16.63 -32.15
C LYS A 566 -2.00 -16.46 -33.68
N LYS A 567 -2.03 -15.23 -34.20
CA LYS A 567 -1.67 -14.91 -35.58
C LYS A 567 -0.16 -14.78 -35.79
N ARG A 568 0.64 -14.49 -34.76
CA ARG A 568 2.12 -14.45 -34.85
C ARG A 568 2.77 -15.84 -34.68
N ALA A 569 2.06 -16.79 -34.06
CA ALA A 569 2.54 -18.16 -33.86
C ALA A 569 2.21 -19.13 -35.04
N LYS A 570 1.65 -18.64 -36.14
CA LYS A 570 1.47 -19.31 -37.41
C LYS A 570 2.28 -18.59 -38.52
#